data_2d206a194a1dd9a492f99d60303588c9
#
_entry.id   2d206a194a1dd9a492f99d60303588c9
#
_cell.length_a   1.000
_cell.length_b   1.000
_cell.length_c   1.000
_cell.angle_alpha   90.00
_cell.angle_beta   90.00
_cell.angle_gamma   90.00
#
_symmetry.space_group_name_H-M   'P 1'
#
loop_
_entity.id
_entity.type
_entity.pdbx_description
1 polymer ?
#
loop_
_entity_poly.entity_id
_entity_poly.type
_entity_poly.pdbx_seq_one_letter_code
_entity_poly.pdbx_strand_id
1 'polypeptide(L)'
;MGDERASVQPLSEWLQVSRSLEIALEGLTQDDLDLRGGPDGWSIRETVHHLVESNLAACTIVIAAVGTGGCTYDCSWLNPDRAWMERMGYRGAVAPAIEVLSPVCRYVNALLSAAPAALRREIKLLGAPGTEPYPMTVEQMIRQEVEHARHHLQEIDEILKQRPR
;
A
#
# COMPACT_ATOMS: atom_id res chain seq x y z
N MET A 1 -21.37 -18.14 -12.57
CA MET A 1 -21.67 -16.67 -12.59
C MET A 1 -21.56 -15.96 -11.23
N GLY A 2 -21.51 -16.66 -10.10
CA GLY A 2 -21.32 -16.04 -8.77
C GLY A 2 -19.87 -15.73 -8.38
N ASP A 3 -18.92 -16.45 -8.95
CA ASP A 3 -17.47 -16.39 -8.56
C ASP A 3 -16.70 -15.22 -9.22
N GLU A 4 -17.13 -14.77 -10.40
CA GLU A 4 -16.48 -13.65 -11.10
C GLU A 4 -16.74 -12.28 -10.43
N ARG A 5 -17.92 -12.08 -9.85
CA ARG A 5 -18.23 -10.79 -9.17
C ARG A 5 -17.45 -10.63 -7.87
N ALA A 6 -17.21 -11.73 -7.15
CA ALA A 6 -16.45 -11.69 -5.89
C ALA A 6 -14.96 -11.37 -6.10
N SER A 7 -14.38 -11.72 -7.26
CA SER A 7 -12.97 -11.48 -7.59
C SER A 7 -12.69 -10.06 -8.12
N VAL A 8 -13.70 -9.36 -8.63
CA VAL A 8 -13.54 -7.98 -9.16
C VAL A 8 -13.56 -6.93 -8.05
N GLN A 9 -14.25 -7.19 -6.94
CA GLN A 9 -14.42 -6.23 -5.86
C GLN A 9 -13.08 -5.77 -5.23
N PRO A 10 -12.13 -6.65 -4.85
CA PRO A 10 -10.87 -6.23 -4.26
C PRO A 10 -10.02 -5.36 -5.20
N LEU A 11 -10.06 -5.65 -6.49
CA LEU A 11 -9.34 -4.88 -7.50
C LEU A 11 -9.87 -3.45 -7.63
N SER A 12 -11.21 -3.30 -7.63
CA SER A 12 -11.81 -1.97 -7.68
C SER A 12 -11.55 -1.17 -6.41
N GLU A 13 -11.57 -1.82 -5.24
CA GLU A 13 -11.25 -1.20 -3.97
C GLU A 13 -9.79 -0.76 -3.90
N TRP A 14 -8.87 -1.59 -4.41
CA TRP A 14 -7.45 -1.24 -4.48
C TRP A 14 -7.19 -0.01 -5.36
N LEU A 15 -7.86 0.11 -6.51
CA LEU A 15 -7.81 1.31 -7.33
C LEU A 15 -8.36 2.57 -6.61
N GLN A 16 -9.34 2.40 -5.73
CA GLN A 16 -9.91 3.51 -4.97
C GLN A 16 -8.97 4.03 -3.89
N VAL A 17 -8.04 3.20 -3.39
CA VAL A 17 -7.08 3.60 -2.34
C VAL A 17 -6.25 4.80 -2.76
N SER A 18 -5.69 4.80 -3.97
CA SER A 18 -4.90 5.92 -4.46
C SER A 18 -5.74 7.21 -4.55
N ARG A 19 -6.98 7.08 -5.00
CA ARG A 19 -7.91 8.22 -5.05
C ARG A 19 -8.30 8.73 -3.67
N SER A 20 -8.51 7.82 -2.72
CA SER A 20 -8.82 8.19 -1.33
C SER A 20 -7.66 8.92 -0.68
N LEU A 21 -6.43 8.52 -0.97
CA LEU A 21 -5.23 9.20 -0.48
C LEU A 21 -5.11 10.61 -1.07
N GLU A 22 -5.29 10.77 -2.39
CA GLU A 22 -5.31 12.08 -3.04
C GLU A 22 -6.33 13.01 -2.38
N ILE A 23 -7.56 12.54 -2.16
CA ILE A 23 -8.64 13.31 -1.52
C ILE A 23 -8.28 13.68 -0.07
N ALA A 24 -7.73 12.74 0.70
CA ALA A 24 -7.34 12.99 2.09
C ALA A 24 -6.26 14.06 2.25
N LEU A 25 -5.45 14.26 1.20
CA LEU A 25 -4.35 15.23 1.19
C LEU A 25 -4.70 16.55 0.50
N GLU A 26 -5.89 16.65 -0.09
CA GLU A 26 -6.31 17.86 -0.82
C GLU A 26 -6.37 19.07 0.12
N GLY A 27 -5.67 20.14 -0.25
CA GLY A 27 -5.63 21.39 0.51
C GLY A 27 -4.78 21.37 1.77
N LEU A 28 -4.04 20.29 2.07
CA LEU A 28 -3.11 20.26 3.18
C LEU A 28 -1.86 21.09 2.89
N THR A 29 -1.43 21.84 3.89
CA THR A 29 -0.17 22.59 3.88
C THR A 29 1.01 21.68 4.23
N GLN A 30 2.24 22.17 4.08
CA GLN A 30 3.42 21.44 4.53
C GLN A 30 3.43 21.19 6.04
N ASP A 31 2.93 22.16 6.81
CA ASP A 31 2.83 22.04 8.27
C ASP A 31 1.78 20.98 8.66
N ASP A 32 0.69 20.86 7.90
CA ASP A 32 -0.31 19.80 8.11
C ASP A 32 0.27 18.41 7.86
N LEU A 33 1.10 18.27 6.83
CA LEU A 33 1.77 17.00 6.53
C LEU A 33 2.74 16.56 7.63
N ASP A 34 3.24 17.49 8.44
CA ASP A 34 4.15 17.21 9.55
C ASP A 34 3.43 16.95 10.89
N LEU A 35 2.08 17.07 10.93
CA LEU A 35 1.27 16.68 12.08
C LEU A 35 1.39 15.18 12.38
N ARG A 36 1.34 14.83 13.67
CA ARG A 36 1.52 13.46 14.17
C ARG A 36 0.38 13.04 15.10
N GLY A 37 0.07 11.75 15.14
CA GLY A 37 -0.91 11.15 16.05
C GLY A 37 -0.44 11.03 17.50
N GLY A 38 0.72 11.63 17.84
CA GLY A 38 1.33 11.61 19.17
C GLY A 38 2.85 11.78 19.09
N PRO A 39 3.57 11.87 20.23
CA PRO A 39 5.00 12.15 20.27
C PRO A 39 5.85 11.10 19.51
N ASP A 40 5.45 9.84 19.56
CA ASP A 40 6.14 8.72 18.91
C ASP A 40 5.43 8.27 17.61
N GLY A 41 4.28 8.86 17.29
CA GLY A 41 3.51 8.55 16.09
C GLY A 41 4.18 9.02 14.80
N TRP A 42 3.76 8.45 13.70
CA TRP A 42 4.17 8.91 12.37
C TRP A 42 3.49 10.23 12.03
N SER A 43 4.15 11.04 11.22
CA SER A 43 3.51 12.19 10.59
C SER A 43 2.64 11.74 9.41
N ILE A 44 1.69 12.58 9.00
CA ILE A 44 0.90 12.34 7.79
C ILE A 44 1.84 12.10 6.60
N ARG A 45 2.91 12.88 6.47
CA ARG A 45 3.93 12.72 5.43
C ARG A 45 4.58 11.33 5.46
N GLU A 46 5.02 10.88 6.63
CA GLU A 46 5.64 9.56 6.81
C GLU A 46 4.65 8.44 6.48
N THR A 47 3.39 8.58 6.88
CA THR A 47 2.31 7.64 6.54
C THR A 47 2.05 7.57 5.04
N VAL A 48 2.04 8.72 4.34
CA VAL A 48 1.87 8.76 2.89
C VAL A 48 2.98 8.02 2.16
N HIS A 49 4.25 8.28 2.51
CA HIS A 49 5.38 7.58 1.90
C HIS A 49 5.31 6.08 2.15
N HIS A 50 4.97 5.66 3.38
CA HIS A 50 4.79 4.26 3.73
C HIS A 50 3.70 3.58 2.90
N LEU A 51 2.53 4.21 2.75
CA LEU A 51 1.44 3.68 1.94
C LEU A 51 1.82 3.51 0.47
N VAL A 52 2.52 4.48 -0.09
CA VAL A 52 2.98 4.40 -1.49
C VAL A 52 3.97 3.27 -1.66
N GLU A 53 4.92 3.12 -0.75
CA GLU A 53 5.96 2.10 -0.81
C GLU A 53 5.41 0.69 -0.63
N SER A 54 4.52 0.48 0.36
CA SER A 54 3.81 -0.78 0.55
C SER A 54 3.07 -1.19 -0.73
N ASN A 55 2.34 -0.27 -1.35
CA ASN A 55 1.63 -0.55 -2.60
C ASN A 55 2.58 -0.83 -3.78
N LEU A 56 3.74 -0.16 -3.88
CA LEU A 56 4.73 -0.47 -4.91
C LEU A 56 5.32 -1.87 -4.72
N ALA A 57 5.61 -2.26 -3.48
CA ALA A 57 6.05 -3.61 -3.15
C ALA A 57 4.98 -4.64 -3.53
N ALA A 58 3.72 -4.42 -3.14
CA ALA A 58 2.60 -5.28 -3.51
C ALA A 58 2.44 -5.40 -5.03
N CYS A 59 2.50 -4.30 -5.78
CA CYS A 59 2.47 -4.31 -7.25
C CYS A 59 3.59 -5.17 -7.83
N THR A 60 4.81 -5.06 -7.31
CA THR A 60 5.97 -5.84 -7.75
C THR A 60 5.75 -7.33 -7.52
N ILE A 61 5.24 -7.71 -6.35
CA ILE A 61 4.92 -9.09 -5.99
C ILE A 61 3.84 -9.66 -6.92
N VAL A 62 2.78 -8.89 -7.18
CA VAL A 62 1.71 -9.30 -8.12
C VAL A 62 2.26 -9.52 -9.52
N ILE A 63 3.07 -8.60 -10.04
CA ILE A 63 3.69 -8.75 -11.37
C ILE A 63 4.53 -10.02 -11.42
N ALA A 64 5.36 -10.27 -10.40
CA ALA A 64 6.15 -11.48 -10.31
C ALA A 64 5.26 -12.74 -10.30
N ALA A 65 4.23 -12.78 -9.46
CA ALA A 65 3.30 -13.91 -9.39
C ALA A 65 2.54 -14.14 -10.70
N VAL A 66 2.15 -13.07 -11.41
CA VAL A 66 1.52 -13.17 -12.74
C VAL A 66 2.49 -13.76 -13.75
N GLY A 67 3.74 -13.29 -13.78
CA GLY A 67 4.73 -13.73 -14.75
C GLY A 67 5.25 -15.15 -14.53
N THR A 68 5.37 -15.61 -13.29
CA THR A 68 6.00 -16.89 -12.94
C THR A 68 5.02 -18.00 -12.50
N GLY A 69 3.74 -17.70 -12.43
CA GLY A 69 2.72 -18.68 -11.97
C GLY A 69 2.63 -18.80 -10.44
N GLY A 70 3.25 -17.93 -9.70
CA GLY A 70 3.42 -17.86 -8.25
C GLY A 70 4.85 -17.42 -7.95
N CYS A 71 5.12 -16.89 -6.75
CA CYS A 71 6.47 -16.45 -6.39
C CYS A 71 6.76 -16.54 -4.89
N THR A 72 8.04 -16.57 -4.56
CA THR A 72 8.53 -16.24 -3.22
C THR A 72 9.18 -14.87 -3.28
N TYR A 73 8.80 -13.97 -2.35
CA TYR A 73 9.30 -12.61 -2.30
C TYR A 73 9.89 -12.30 -0.93
N ASP A 74 11.10 -11.76 -0.92
CA ASP A 74 11.77 -11.34 0.31
C ASP A 74 11.34 -9.94 0.68
N CYS A 75 10.54 -9.84 1.75
CA CYS A 75 10.08 -8.58 2.36
C CYS A 75 10.90 -8.20 3.60
N SER A 76 11.98 -8.92 3.93
CA SER A 76 12.77 -8.67 5.14
C SER A 76 13.41 -7.29 5.19
N TRP A 77 13.56 -6.64 4.05
CA TRP A 77 14.06 -5.27 3.91
C TRP A 77 13.01 -4.20 4.25
N LEU A 78 11.72 -4.54 4.21
CA LEU A 78 10.62 -3.66 4.59
C LEU A 78 10.55 -3.59 6.13
N ASN A 79 11.19 -2.61 6.70
CA ASN A 79 11.17 -2.37 8.14
C ASN A 79 11.00 -0.88 8.43
N PRO A 80 9.75 -0.39 8.53
CA PRO A 80 9.45 1.03 8.65
C PRO A 80 9.73 1.58 10.07
N ASP A 81 10.89 1.23 10.65
CA ASP A 81 11.38 1.89 11.85
C ASP A 81 11.88 3.33 11.54
N ARG A 82 12.14 4.10 12.57
CA ARG A 82 12.57 5.51 12.43
C ARG A 82 13.84 5.65 11.58
N ALA A 83 14.83 4.81 11.80
CA ALA A 83 16.10 4.86 11.08
C ALA A 83 15.93 4.49 9.60
N TRP A 84 15.04 3.55 9.31
CA TRP A 84 14.70 3.17 7.95
C TRP A 84 13.98 4.30 7.21
N MET A 85 12.96 4.93 7.82
CA MET A 85 12.25 6.07 7.24
C MET A 85 13.16 7.26 6.96
N GLU A 86 14.16 7.51 7.82
CA GLU A 86 15.17 8.54 7.59
C GLU A 86 16.04 8.23 6.38
N ARG A 87 16.51 6.98 6.23
CA ARG A 87 17.28 6.55 5.06
C ARG A 87 16.47 6.62 3.77
N MET A 88 15.18 6.30 3.82
CA MET A 88 14.26 6.36 2.68
C MET A 88 13.81 7.78 2.33
N GLY A 89 14.17 8.78 3.15
CA GLY A 89 13.85 10.17 2.86
C GLY A 89 12.36 10.52 3.04
N TYR A 90 11.66 9.89 3.97
CA TYR A 90 10.23 10.12 4.24
C TYR A 90 9.89 11.56 4.70
N ARG A 91 10.89 12.40 4.89
CA ARG A 91 10.72 13.85 5.09
C ARG A 91 10.60 14.63 3.77
N GLY A 92 10.73 13.97 2.64
CA GLY A 92 10.65 14.56 1.32
C GLY A 92 9.24 15.00 0.90
N ALA A 93 9.14 15.55 -0.30
CA ALA A 93 7.87 15.92 -0.89
C ALA A 93 7.00 14.68 -1.16
N VAL A 94 5.72 14.74 -0.81
CA VAL A 94 4.77 13.61 -1.02
C VAL A 94 4.21 13.56 -2.44
N ALA A 95 4.21 14.68 -3.17
CA ALA A 95 3.60 14.74 -4.50
C ALA A 95 4.17 13.69 -5.48
N PRO A 96 5.50 13.50 -5.62
CA PRO A 96 6.04 12.49 -6.53
C PRO A 96 5.64 11.05 -6.13
N ALA A 97 5.47 10.78 -4.84
CA ALA A 97 5.05 9.48 -4.33
C ALA A 97 3.60 9.20 -4.73
N ILE A 98 2.70 10.18 -4.59
CA ILE A 98 1.29 10.05 -4.96
C ILE A 98 1.13 9.93 -6.47
N GLU A 99 1.88 10.71 -7.26
CA GLU A 99 1.83 10.69 -8.71
C GLU A 99 2.15 9.31 -9.32
N VAL A 100 2.99 8.50 -8.67
CA VAL A 100 3.35 7.17 -9.17
C VAL A 100 2.31 6.10 -8.78
N LEU A 101 1.61 6.26 -7.67
CA LEU A 101 0.76 5.22 -7.09
C LEU A 101 -0.39 4.83 -8.03
N SER A 102 -1.19 5.80 -8.47
CA SER A 102 -2.38 5.55 -9.30
C SER A 102 -2.03 4.89 -10.66
N PRO A 103 -1.00 5.34 -11.42
CA PRO A 103 -0.58 4.66 -12.65
C PRO A 103 -0.15 3.21 -12.44
N VAL A 104 0.62 2.91 -11.38
CA VAL A 104 1.10 1.55 -11.10
C VAL A 104 -0.05 0.64 -10.71
N CYS A 105 -0.94 1.07 -9.83
CA CYS A 105 -2.13 0.29 -9.46
C CYS A 105 -3.03 0.02 -10.66
N ARG A 106 -3.23 1.00 -11.56
CA ARG A 106 -3.99 0.80 -12.81
C ARG A 106 -3.34 -0.23 -13.73
N TYR A 107 -2.03 -0.19 -13.88
CA TYR A 107 -1.31 -1.16 -14.69
C TYR A 107 -1.48 -2.59 -14.16
N VAL A 108 -1.28 -2.80 -12.86
CA VAL A 108 -1.43 -4.13 -12.23
C VAL A 108 -2.88 -4.62 -12.30
N ASN A 109 -3.85 -3.71 -12.12
CA ASN A 109 -5.26 -4.04 -12.29
C ASN A 109 -5.57 -4.51 -13.72
N ALA A 110 -5.01 -3.85 -14.74
CA ALA A 110 -5.17 -4.27 -16.13
C ALA A 110 -4.56 -5.66 -16.39
N LEU A 111 -3.38 -5.96 -15.81
CA LEU A 111 -2.77 -7.29 -15.89
C LEU A 111 -3.67 -8.37 -15.29
N LEU A 112 -4.21 -8.14 -14.10
CA LEU A 112 -5.07 -9.09 -13.41
C LEU A 112 -6.43 -9.25 -14.11
N SER A 113 -6.95 -8.18 -14.71
CA SER A 113 -8.17 -8.25 -15.54
C SER A 113 -7.97 -9.09 -16.78
N ALA A 114 -6.77 -9.06 -17.39
CA ALA A 114 -6.41 -9.91 -18.53
C ALA A 114 -6.09 -11.36 -18.13
N ALA A 115 -5.72 -11.61 -16.87
CA ALA A 115 -5.35 -12.91 -16.34
C ALA A 115 -6.02 -13.20 -14.98
N PRO A 116 -7.36 -13.29 -14.90
CA PRO A 116 -8.08 -13.36 -13.61
C PRO A 116 -7.73 -14.62 -12.79
N ALA A 117 -7.32 -15.70 -13.44
CA ALA A 117 -6.82 -16.89 -12.75
C ALA A 117 -5.57 -16.61 -11.89
N ALA A 118 -4.84 -15.53 -12.16
CA ALA A 118 -3.67 -15.14 -11.37
C ALA A 118 -4.02 -14.71 -9.95
N LEU A 119 -5.26 -14.29 -9.66
CA LEU A 119 -5.72 -13.98 -8.32
C LEU A 119 -5.59 -15.15 -7.33
N ARG A 120 -5.63 -16.39 -7.84
CA ARG A 120 -5.52 -17.61 -7.04
C ARG A 120 -4.08 -18.13 -6.91
N ARG A 121 -3.10 -17.48 -7.56
CA ARG A 121 -1.70 -17.90 -7.49
C ARG A 121 -1.15 -17.69 -6.10
N GLU A 122 -0.39 -18.68 -5.63
CA GLU A 122 0.28 -18.62 -4.34
C GLU A 122 1.50 -17.71 -4.42
N ILE A 123 1.63 -16.88 -3.40
CA ILE A 123 2.84 -16.12 -3.09
C ILE A 123 3.29 -16.49 -1.69
N LYS A 124 4.61 -16.51 -1.47
CA LYS A 124 5.24 -16.76 -0.16
C LYS A 124 6.06 -15.53 0.20
N LEU A 125 5.69 -14.87 1.28
CA LEU A 125 6.40 -13.71 1.78
C LEU A 125 7.42 -14.15 2.83
N LEU A 126 8.68 -13.82 2.62
CA LEU A 126 9.72 -13.96 3.63
C LEU A 126 9.73 -12.65 4.44
N GLY A 127 9.47 -12.74 5.73
CA GLY A 127 9.52 -11.62 6.67
C GLY A 127 10.93 -11.45 7.29
N ALA A 128 10.97 -11.12 8.57
CA ALA A 128 12.23 -10.99 9.32
C ALA A 128 13.07 -12.27 9.25
N PRO A 129 14.41 -12.19 9.32
CA PRO A 129 15.28 -13.35 9.32
C PRO A 129 14.87 -14.36 10.39
N GLY A 130 14.75 -15.63 10.00
CA GLY A 130 14.37 -16.74 10.88
C GLY A 130 12.85 -16.93 11.05
N THR A 131 12.00 -16.15 10.36
CA THR A 131 10.56 -16.41 10.30
C THR A 131 10.24 -17.39 9.17
N GLU A 132 9.20 -18.23 9.39
CA GLU A 132 8.68 -19.08 8.33
C GLU A 132 8.02 -18.24 7.22
N PRO A 133 8.13 -18.67 5.95
CA PRO A 133 7.45 -18.02 4.85
C PRO A 133 5.94 -17.98 5.10
N TYR A 134 5.34 -16.82 4.92
CA TYR A 134 3.89 -16.63 5.04
C TYR A 134 3.21 -16.83 3.68
N PRO A 135 2.47 -17.95 3.48
CA PRO A 135 1.78 -18.20 2.22
C PRO A 135 0.45 -17.44 2.16
N MET A 136 0.16 -16.86 1.00
CA MET A 136 -1.14 -16.28 0.68
C MET A 136 -1.39 -16.33 -0.82
N THR A 137 -2.61 -16.00 -1.25
CA THR A 137 -2.90 -15.78 -2.66
C THR A 137 -2.69 -14.31 -3.05
N VAL A 138 -2.56 -14.05 -4.35
CA VAL A 138 -2.55 -12.68 -4.89
C VAL A 138 -3.79 -11.90 -4.44
N GLU A 139 -4.98 -12.53 -4.46
CA GLU A 139 -6.22 -11.90 -3.98
C GLU A 139 -6.15 -11.51 -2.51
N GLN A 140 -5.63 -12.41 -1.65
CA GLN A 140 -5.49 -12.14 -0.22
C GLN A 140 -4.52 -10.97 0.03
N MET A 141 -3.42 -10.90 -0.71
CA MET A 141 -2.49 -9.80 -0.60
C MET A 141 -3.15 -8.45 -0.98
N ILE A 142 -3.91 -8.42 -2.08
CA ILE A 142 -4.63 -7.20 -2.48
C ILE A 142 -5.62 -6.77 -1.40
N ARG A 143 -6.35 -7.70 -0.79
CA ARG A 143 -7.26 -7.38 0.32
C ARG A 143 -6.52 -6.81 1.53
N GLN A 144 -5.37 -7.38 1.88
CA GLN A 144 -4.54 -6.86 2.96
C GLN A 144 -4.06 -5.43 2.67
N GLU A 145 -3.63 -5.13 1.44
CA GLU A 145 -3.22 -3.77 1.07
C GLU A 145 -4.38 -2.77 1.13
N VAL A 146 -5.58 -3.17 0.74
CA VAL A 146 -6.79 -2.34 0.87
C VAL A 146 -7.10 -2.03 2.35
N GLU A 147 -7.06 -3.05 3.21
CA GLU A 147 -7.31 -2.89 4.65
C GLU A 147 -6.22 -2.05 5.32
N HIS A 148 -4.96 -2.30 4.99
CA HIS A 148 -3.81 -1.55 5.46
C HIS A 148 -3.93 -0.06 5.11
N ALA A 149 -4.28 0.23 3.86
CA ALA A 149 -4.46 1.61 3.43
C ALA A 149 -5.66 2.30 4.10
N ARG A 150 -6.77 1.59 4.32
CA ARG A 150 -7.92 2.11 5.06
C ARG A 150 -7.57 2.46 6.50
N HIS A 151 -6.78 1.62 7.15
CA HIS A 151 -6.30 1.88 8.50
C HIS A 151 -5.51 3.19 8.56
N HIS A 152 -4.53 3.36 7.70
CA HIS A 152 -3.72 4.58 7.66
C HIS A 152 -4.49 5.83 7.21
N LEU A 153 -5.45 5.70 6.31
CA LEU A 153 -6.33 6.82 5.96
C LEU A 153 -7.19 7.26 7.15
N GLN A 154 -7.63 6.32 7.98
CA GLN A 154 -8.33 6.65 9.22
C GLN A 154 -7.40 7.36 10.23
N GLU A 155 -6.15 6.91 10.39
CA GLU A 155 -5.16 7.60 11.23
C GLU A 155 -4.92 9.04 10.76
N ILE A 156 -4.77 9.27 9.45
CA ILE A 156 -4.65 10.62 8.88
C ILE A 156 -5.86 11.49 9.24
N ASP A 157 -7.08 10.97 9.09
CA ASP A 157 -8.31 11.68 9.43
C ASP A 157 -8.37 12.02 10.94
N GLU A 158 -7.96 11.10 11.80
CA GLU A 158 -7.89 11.33 13.25
C GLU A 158 -6.85 12.40 13.64
N ILE A 159 -5.69 12.43 12.99
CA ILE A 159 -4.69 13.48 13.18
C ILE A 159 -5.24 14.85 12.75
N LEU A 160 -5.90 14.92 11.60
CA LEU A 160 -6.48 16.16 11.08
C LEU A 160 -7.61 16.71 11.94
N LYS A 161 -8.42 15.84 12.57
CA LYS A 161 -9.46 16.26 13.53
C LYS A 161 -8.90 16.92 14.78
N GLN A 162 -7.66 16.63 15.16
CA GLN A 162 -6.98 17.21 16.31
C GLN A 162 -6.22 18.50 15.98
N ARG A 163 -6.25 18.94 14.72
CA ARG A 163 -5.57 20.14 14.23
C ARG A 163 -6.04 21.37 15.03
N PRO A 164 -5.12 22.18 15.58
CA PRO A 164 -5.48 23.47 16.16
C PRO A 164 -6.15 24.36 15.10
N ARG A 165 -7.22 25.02 15.48
CA ARG A 165 -7.92 25.98 14.63
C ARG A 165 -7.18 27.30 14.57
#